data_adfcb95459cec8258139aca5f148204d
#
_entry.id   adfcb95459cec8258139aca5f148204d
#
_cell.length_a   1.000
_cell.length_b   1.000
_cell.length_c   1.000
_cell.angle_alpha   90.00
_cell.angle_beta   90.00
_cell.angle_gamma   90.00
#
_symmetry.space_group_name_H-M   'P 1'
#
loop_
_entity.id
_entity.type
_entity.pdbx_description
1 polymer ?
#
loop_
_entity_poly.entity_id
_entity_poly.type
_entity_poly.pdbx_seq_one_letter_code
_entity_poly.pdbx_strand_id
1 'polypeptide(L)'
;DSLPPYEVLDAIIERYNRKTAKSKAATDADRPHLADPRTVAGFRQSWKEMVYPIVSVRSHGAHLWDVDGNDYVDITNGFGMILFGHNPEFIRAAVDRQFDAGIEIGPQTPLAGEVSKLLCDMVGMERAAFCSTGSEAVMAAIRVARTVSGRDKVVMFTGSYHGIFDEVLVRPTMGADGRAVPVAPGIPAAMSENILVLEYGTPETLATIRSLSGQLAAVLVEPVQSRRPELQPREFLHELRDVTAQSDTALIFDEVVTGFRVHPGGAQALFGVRADIATYGKVVGGGLPIGVVAGSAKYLDALDGGGWRFGDDSCPEAGVTFFAGTFVRHPLALAAARAVLQRLEQDGPELQRGLNLRTTAFVRRLTDVVTELGVPVQVNHFSSWFAVSFPQDLPLAPVYYPLMREKGVYASEGRACFLTLAHSDADLDHIVTAFRATLTEMQAAGFLPAAAASPRSAPDDVATSFALTEPQREICAETLMGDEANCSYNQCFVFELHGPLSVESLHAALTEVVQRHEALRLSIDLADESQRVLPAVAVALPLTDLSAMDEPERRSAIALLLDREVRTPFDLGDAPLWRAQLIREAP
;
A
#
# COMPACT_ATOMS: atom_id res chain seq x y z
N ASP A 1 22.43 32.93 8.64
CA ASP A 1 21.40 33.49 7.76
C ASP A 1 21.00 32.42 6.75
N SER A 2 19.99 31.60 7.08
CA SER A 2 19.41 30.66 6.14
C SER A 2 18.48 31.41 5.16
N LEU A 3 18.64 31.19 3.87
CA LEU A 3 17.73 31.72 2.86
C LEU A 3 16.29 31.25 3.15
N PRO A 4 15.26 32.01 2.80
CA PRO A 4 13.89 31.57 2.89
C PRO A 4 13.68 30.27 2.11
N PRO A 5 12.82 29.33 2.55
CA PRO A 5 12.65 28.02 1.92
C PRO A 5 12.36 28.07 0.40
N TYR A 6 11.71 29.12 -0.07
CA TYR A 6 11.40 29.30 -1.49
C TYR A 6 12.63 29.69 -2.34
N GLU A 7 13.57 30.48 -1.82
CA GLU A 7 14.82 30.79 -2.54
C GLU A 7 15.71 29.55 -2.68
N VAL A 8 15.72 28.67 -1.68
CA VAL A 8 16.41 27.39 -1.76
C VAL A 8 15.74 26.46 -2.78
N LEU A 9 14.40 26.46 -2.85
CA LEU A 9 13.64 25.69 -3.84
C LEU A 9 13.97 26.13 -5.27
N ASP A 10 14.07 27.43 -5.53
CA ASP A 10 14.42 27.96 -6.86
C ASP A 10 15.82 27.50 -7.30
N ALA A 11 16.78 27.48 -6.38
CA ALA A 11 18.13 26.95 -6.66
C ALA A 11 18.11 25.44 -6.97
N ILE A 12 17.27 24.65 -6.31
CA ILE A 12 17.06 23.23 -6.59
C ILE A 12 16.45 23.06 -7.99
N ILE A 13 15.43 23.84 -8.31
CA ILE A 13 14.76 23.85 -9.62
C ILE A 13 15.77 24.12 -10.75
N GLU A 14 16.61 25.14 -10.59
CA GLU A 14 17.63 25.46 -11.58
C GLU A 14 18.64 24.34 -11.78
N ARG A 15 19.12 23.74 -10.69
CA ARG A 15 20.08 22.62 -10.72
C ARG A 15 19.48 21.40 -11.42
N TYR A 16 18.25 21.02 -11.03
CA TYR A 16 17.53 19.90 -11.59
C TYR A 16 17.29 20.10 -13.10
N ASN A 17 16.78 21.27 -13.50
CA ASN A 17 16.53 21.61 -14.89
C ASN A 17 17.79 21.62 -15.74
N ARG A 18 18.93 22.03 -15.19
CA ARG A 18 20.22 21.98 -15.88
C ARG A 18 20.67 20.56 -16.12
N LYS A 19 20.48 19.66 -15.14
CA LYS A 19 20.85 18.25 -15.24
C LYS A 19 19.98 17.48 -16.23
N THR A 20 18.70 17.82 -16.35
CA THR A 20 17.69 17.09 -17.12
C THR A 20 17.07 17.95 -18.23
N ALA A 21 17.86 18.85 -18.82
CA ALA A 21 17.40 19.86 -19.77
C ALA A 21 16.78 19.28 -21.03
N LYS A 22 17.33 18.17 -21.55
CA LYS A 22 16.81 17.51 -22.75
C LYS A 22 15.51 16.77 -22.45
N SER A 23 15.37 16.15 -21.28
CA SER A 23 14.11 15.53 -20.85
C SER A 23 13.00 16.57 -20.75
N LYS A 24 13.28 17.77 -20.20
CA LYS A 24 12.34 18.89 -20.18
C LYS A 24 11.96 19.35 -21.57
N ALA A 25 12.94 19.58 -22.44
CA ALA A 25 12.73 20.03 -23.83
C ALA A 25 11.94 18.99 -24.66
N ALA A 26 12.21 17.70 -24.50
CA ALA A 26 11.45 16.63 -25.16
C ALA A 26 9.99 16.63 -24.69
N THR A 27 9.75 16.74 -23.37
CA THR A 27 8.40 16.83 -22.82
C THR A 27 7.64 18.03 -23.38
N ASP A 28 8.26 19.20 -23.44
CA ASP A 28 7.63 20.40 -23.98
C ASP A 28 7.28 20.25 -25.47
N ALA A 29 8.19 19.67 -26.25
CA ALA A 29 7.97 19.39 -27.67
C ALA A 29 6.86 18.35 -27.92
N ASP A 30 6.73 17.36 -27.05
CA ASP A 30 5.76 16.26 -27.20
C ASP A 30 4.35 16.63 -26.72
N ARG A 31 4.20 17.57 -25.78
CA ARG A 31 2.92 17.96 -25.16
C ARG A 31 1.77 18.28 -26.14
N PRO A 32 1.99 18.90 -27.31
CA PRO A 32 0.92 19.12 -28.28
C PRO A 32 0.29 17.83 -28.83
N HIS A 33 1.00 16.69 -28.73
CA HIS A 33 0.61 15.41 -29.31
C HIS A 33 0.46 14.28 -28.28
N LEU A 34 1.20 14.32 -27.18
CA LEU A 34 1.20 13.30 -26.13
C LEU A 34 0.49 13.80 -24.88
N ALA A 35 -0.69 13.23 -24.62
CA ALA A 35 -1.41 13.45 -23.36
C ALA A 35 -0.84 12.53 -22.27
N ASP A 36 0.13 13.02 -21.50
CA ASP A 36 0.77 12.25 -20.41
C ASP A 36 0.17 12.63 -19.05
N PRO A 37 -0.62 11.72 -18.39
CA PRO A 37 -1.23 12.00 -17.09
C PRO A 37 -0.20 12.17 -15.96
N ARG A 38 1.05 11.79 -16.16
CA ARG A 38 2.12 11.98 -15.16
C ARG A 38 2.46 13.45 -14.95
N THR A 39 2.16 14.30 -15.92
CA THR A 39 2.37 15.76 -15.81
C THR A 39 1.35 16.46 -14.91
N VAL A 40 0.29 15.78 -14.51
CA VAL A 40 -0.75 16.31 -13.61
C VAL A 40 -0.66 15.69 -12.22
N ALA A 41 -0.29 14.40 -12.15
CA ALA A 41 -0.14 13.70 -10.88
C ALA A 41 0.98 14.34 -10.04
N GLY A 42 0.64 14.86 -8.87
CA GLY A 42 1.59 15.56 -8.00
C GLY A 42 1.96 16.97 -8.48
N PHE A 43 1.20 17.56 -9.42
CA PHE A 43 1.44 18.94 -9.88
C PHE A 43 1.34 19.93 -8.73
N ARG A 44 2.35 20.80 -8.63
CA ARG A 44 2.35 21.94 -7.69
C ARG A 44 2.95 23.15 -8.39
N GLN A 45 2.29 24.29 -8.25
CA GLN A 45 2.70 25.53 -8.91
C GLN A 45 4.11 25.98 -8.47
N SER A 46 4.48 25.74 -7.20
CA SER A 46 5.77 26.13 -6.63
C SER A 46 6.99 25.49 -7.29
N TRP A 47 6.83 24.31 -7.92
CA TRP A 47 7.89 23.67 -8.69
C TRP A 47 7.44 23.13 -10.05
N LYS A 48 6.48 23.85 -10.64
CA LYS A 48 6.00 23.56 -12.00
C LYS A 48 7.12 23.25 -12.99
N GLU A 49 8.24 23.97 -12.87
CA GLU A 49 9.39 23.85 -13.75
C GLU A 49 10.13 22.50 -13.66
N MET A 50 9.82 21.66 -12.67
CA MET A 50 10.33 20.29 -12.53
C MET A 50 9.27 19.21 -12.83
N VAL A 51 8.06 19.61 -13.26
CA VAL A 51 6.95 18.67 -13.52
C VAL A 51 7.05 18.15 -14.95
N TYR A 52 7.99 17.24 -15.17
CA TYR A 52 8.16 16.46 -16.40
C TYR A 52 8.81 15.11 -16.10
N PRO A 53 8.54 14.07 -16.89
CA PRO A 53 9.20 12.77 -16.73
C PRO A 53 10.66 12.83 -17.16
N ILE A 54 11.49 12.00 -16.56
CA ILE A 54 12.79 11.66 -17.14
C ILE A 54 12.56 10.84 -18.42
N VAL A 55 13.14 11.26 -19.52
CA VAL A 55 13.04 10.58 -20.82
C VAL A 55 14.19 9.58 -20.94
N SER A 56 13.91 8.31 -20.67
CA SER A 56 14.90 7.23 -20.71
C SER A 56 15.12 6.72 -22.14
N VAL A 57 16.36 6.41 -22.47
CA VAL A 57 16.77 5.87 -23.79
C VAL A 57 17.38 4.47 -23.69
N ARG A 58 17.80 4.04 -22.50
CA ARG A 58 18.43 2.73 -22.30
C ARG A 58 18.22 2.26 -20.86
N SER A 59 18.14 0.95 -20.68
CA SER A 59 18.17 0.32 -19.36
C SER A 59 18.94 -1.00 -19.42
N HIS A 60 19.66 -1.33 -18.35
CA HIS A 60 20.37 -2.61 -18.20
C HIS A 60 20.70 -2.87 -16.73
N GLY A 61 20.53 -4.10 -16.28
CA GLY A 61 20.78 -4.45 -14.88
C GLY A 61 19.90 -3.64 -13.92
N ALA A 62 20.51 -2.94 -12.97
CA ALA A 62 19.82 -2.05 -12.04
C ALA A 62 19.75 -0.59 -12.52
N HIS A 63 20.18 -0.30 -13.73
CA HIS A 63 20.38 1.07 -14.22
C HIS A 63 19.47 1.44 -15.38
N LEU A 64 19.16 2.73 -15.48
CA LEU A 64 18.59 3.37 -16.66
C LEU A 64 19.35 4.65 -17.01
N TRP A 65 19.36 5.01 -18.29
CA TRP A 65 20.01 6.22 -18.82
C TRP A 65 19.01 7.08 -19.55
N ASP A 66 19.06 8.39 -19.28
CA ASP A 66 18.19 9.36 -19.92
C ASP A 66 18.80 9.98 -21.20
N VAL A 67 18.01 10.80 -21.88
CA VAL A 67 18.43 11.55 -23.09
C VAL A 67 19.52 12.59 -22.81
N ASP A 68 19.68 13.00 -21.56
CA ASP A 68 20.73 13.91 -21.11
C ASP A 68 22.06 13.20 -20.90
N GLY A 69 22.05 11.85 -20.84
CA GLY A 69 23.20 10.99 -20.60
C GLY A 69 23.44 10.71 -19.12
N ASN A 70 22.50 11.06 -18.26
CA ASN A 70 22.58 10.71 -16.85
C ASN A 70 22.35 9.21 -16.63
N ASP A 71 23.10 8.63 -15.70
CA ASP A 71 22.96 7.27 -15.21
C ASP A 71 22.21 7.30 -13.87
N TYR A 72 21.21 6.43 -13.72
CA TYR A 72 20.40 6.30 -12.51
C TYR A 72 20.37 4.86 -12.06
N VAL A 73 20.58 4.62 -10.77
CA VAL A 73 20.15 3.37 -10.13
C VAL A 73 18.62 3.41 -10.02
N ASP A 74 17.94 2.47 -10.67
CA ASP A 74 16.48 2.42 -10.72
C ASP A 74 15.91 1.65 -9.51
N ILE A 75 15.24 2.35 -8.60
CA ILE A 75 14.48 1.73 -7.51
C ILE A 75 12.97 1.75 -7.75
N THR A 76 12.50 2.29 -8.86
CA THR A 76 11.09 2.19 -9.29
C THR A 76 10.81 0.83 -9.95
N ASN A 77 11.75 0.32 -10.75
CA ASN A 77 11.76 -1.01 -11.35
C ASN A 77 10.42 -1.39 -12.02
N GLY A 78 9.84 -0.46 -12.81
CA GLY A 78 8.57 -0.68 -13.48
C GLY A 78 7.42 -0.97 -12.52
N PHE A 79 7.40 -0.32 -11.36
CA PHE A 79 6.40 -0.54 -10.29
C PHE A 79 6.35 -1.99 -9.79
N GLY A 80 7.51 -2.63 -9.71
CA GLY A 80 7.66 -4.00 -9.22
C GLY A 80 7.63 -5.08 -10.31
N MET A 81 7.61 -4.71 -11.58
CA MET A 81 7.69 -5.65 -12.69
C MET A 81 9.09 -6.28 -12.82
N ILE A 82 10.13 -5.49 -12.59
CA ILE A 82 11.52 -5.93 -12.73
C ILE A 82 11.97 -6.66 -11.46
N LEU A 83 12.29 -7.96 -11.59
CA LEU A 83 12.87 -8.79 -10.52
C LEU A 83 14.33 -9.14 -10.81
N PHE A 84 14.63 -9.46 -12.06
CA PHE A 84 15.95 -9.91 -12.51
C PHE A 84 16.87 -8.79 -13.01
N GLY A 85 16.41 -7.53 -12.87
CA GLY A 85 17.04 -6.38 -13.51
C GLY A 85 16.49 -6.12 -14.91
N HIS A 86 16.88 -4.99 -15.48
CA HIS A 86 16.52 -4.62 -16.84
C HIS A 86 17.26 -5.48 -17.87
N ASN A 87 16.56 -5.93 -18.90
CA ASN A 87 17.09 -6.64 -20.05
C ASN A 87 17.98 -7.86 -19.68
N PRO A 88 17.52 -8.78 -18.81
CA PRO A 88 18.31 -9.95 -18.46
C PRO A 88 18.45 -10.89 -19.65
N GLU A 89 19.65 -11.44 -19.86
CA GLU A 89 20.00 -12.21 -21.06
C GLU A 89 19.07 -13.40 -21.31
N PHE A 90 18.67 -14.13 -20.29
CA PHE A 90 17.83 -15.33 -20.45
C PHE A 90 16.42 -15.01 -20.96
N ILE A 91 15.83 -13.85 -20.56
CA ILE A 91 14.54 -13.37 -21.07
C ILE A 91 14.72 -12.88 -22.51
N ARG A 92 15.74 -12.05 -22.74
CA ARG A 92 16.05 -11.54 -24.07
C ARG A 92 16.24 -12.67 -25.07
N ALA A 93 17.05 -13.68 -24.75
CA ALA A 93 17.29 -14.82 -25.61
C ALA A 93 16.00 -15.64 -25.88
N ALA A 94 15.07 -15.72 -24.93
CA ALA A 94 13.78 -16.38 -25.15
C ALA A 94 12.88 -15.59 -26.10
N VAL A 95 12.84 -14.27 -25.94
CA VAL A 95 12.08 -13.35 -26.79
C VAL A 95 12.66 -13.32 -28.20
N ASP A 96 13.98 -13.22 -28.36
CA ASP A 96 14.66 -13.23 -29.67
C ASP A 96 14.35 -14.53 -30.44
N ARG A 97 14.45 -15.70 -29.79
CA ARG A 97 14.09 -17.00 -30.42
C ARG A 97 12.63 -17.05 -30.86
N GLN A 98 11.70 -16.49 -30.06
CA GLN A 98 10.29 -16.43 -30.44
C GLN A 98 10.06 -15.46 -31.58
N PHE A 99 10.79 -14.33 -31.59
CA PHE A 99 10.71 -13.35 -32.68
C PHE A 99 11.15 -13.96 -34.02
N ASP A 100 12.23 -14.74 -33.98
CA ASP A 100 12.74 -15.48 -35.17
C ASP A 100 11.75 -16.55 -35.66
N ALA A 101 11.00 -17.19 -34.74
CA ALA A 101 9.99 -18.18 -35.06
C ALA A 101 8.69 -17.58 -35.62
N GLY A 102 8.39 -16.33 -35.27
CA GLY A 102 7.19 -15.61 -35.70
C GLY A 102 6.30 -15.16 -34.53
N ILE A 103 5.34 -14.30 -34.86
CA ILE A 103 4.36 -13.75 -33.90
C ILE A 103 2.96 -14.01 -34.47
N GLU A 104 2.41 -15.18 -34.19
CA GLU A 104 1.08 -15.56 -34.65
C GLU A 104 0.03 -15.02 -33.67
N ILE A 105 -0.81 -14.10 -34.14
CA ILE A 105 -1.96 -13.59 -33.40
C ILE A 105 -3.23 -14.22 -33.98
N GLY A 106 -4.04 -14.82 -33.11
CA GLY A 106 -5.26 -15.55 -33.48
C GLY A 106 -5.15 -17.05 -33.26
N PRO A 107 -4.31 -17.79 -34.00
CA PRO A 107 -4.02 -19.19 -33.69
C PRO A 107 -3.40 -19.33 -32.29
N GLN A 108 -3.62 -20.46 -31.65
CA GLN A 108 -3.04 -20.72 -30.33
C GLN A 108 -1.60 -21.25 -30.46
N THR A 109 -0.67 -20.62 -29.73
CA THR A 109 0.70 -21.12 -29.60
C THR A 109 0.80 -22.23 -28.56
N PRO A 110 1.67 -23.24 -28.72
CA PRO A 110 1.94 -24.25 -27.69
C PRO A 110 2.38 -23.64 -26.35
N LEU A 111 3.01 -22.48 -26.36
CA LEU A 111 3.43 -21.75 -25.16
C LEU A 111 2.29 -21.49 -24.20
N ALA A 112 1.05 -21.32 -24.67
CA ALA A 112 -0.10 -21.08 -23.82
C ALA A 112 -0.33 -22.23 -22.83
N GLY A 113 -0.29 -23.47 -23.31
CA GLY A 113 -0.41 -24.66 -22.46
C GLY A 113 0.79 -24.86 -21.53
N GLU A 114 2.01 -24.67 -22.05
CA GLU A 114 3.24 -24.80 -21.27
C GLU A 114 3.29 -23.81 -20.11
N VAL A 115 3.00 -22.52 -20.37
CA VAL A 115 3.03 -21.45 -19.36
C VAL A 115 1.90 -21.63 -18.35
N SER A 116 0.68 -22.02 -18.79
CA SER A 116 -0.43 -22.32 -17.89
C SER A 116 -0.05 -23.42 -16.90
N LYS A 117 0.54 -24.52 -17.40
CA LYS A 117 0.95 -25.63 -16.55
C LYS A 117 2.01 -25.21 -15.54
N LEU A 118 3.10 -24.59 -15.99
CA LEU A 118 4.18 -24.10 -15.10
C LEU A 118 3.65 -23.16 -14.02
N LEU A 119 2.78 -22.23 -14.40
CA LEU A 119 2.20 -21.28 -13.46
C LEU A 119 1.31 -22.00 -12.45
N CYS A 120 0.38 -22.83 -12.90
CA CYS A 120 -0.54 -23.56 -12.03
C CYS A 120 0.19 -24.48 -11.05
N ASP A 121 1.21 -25.20 -11.52
CA ASP A 121 2.04 -26.07 -10.68
C ASP A 121 2.76 -25.26 -9.58
N MET A 122 3.29 -24.09 -9.94
CA MET A 122 4.05 -23.23 -9.02
C MET A 122 3.18 -22.57 -7.97
N VAL A 123 1.98 -22.09 -8.34
CA VAL A 123 1.08 -21.36 -7.41
C VAL A 123 -0.01 -22.24 -6.79
N GLY A 124 -0.08 -23.52 -7.15
CA GLY A 124 -1.05 -24.48 -6.62
C GLY A 124 -2.48 -24.25 -7.09
N MET A 125 -2.68 -23.62 -8.26
CA MET A 125 -4.00 -23.44 -8.89
C MET A 125 -4.30 -24.53 -9.90
N GLU A 126 -5.58 -24.73 -10.23
CA GLU A 126 -6.00 -25.80 -11.14
C GLU A 126 -5.98 -25.36 -12.61
N ARG A 127 -6.40 -24.12 -12.88
CA ARG A 127 -6.57 -23.58 -14.23
C ARG A 127 -6.09 -22.13 -14.30
N ALA A 128 -5.65 -21.70 -15.49
CA ALA A 128 -5.25 -20.32 -15.75
C ALA A 128 -5.71 -19.84 -17.13
N ALA A 129 -5.98 -18.55 -17.25
CA ALA A 129 -6.25 -17.84 -18.50
C ALA A 129 -5.43 -16.55 -18.57
N PHE A 130 -5.08 -16.11 -19.79
CA PHE A 130 -4.19 -14.97 -20.02
C PHE A 130 -4.95 -13.73 -20.48
N CYS A 131 -4.48 -12.58 -20.00
CA CYS A 131 -4.87 -11.23 -20.42
C CYS A 131 -3.61 -10.46 -20.83
N SER A 132 -3.78 -9.22 -21.28
CA SER A 132 -2.64 -8.36 -21.61
C SER A 132 -2.13 -7.54 -20.42
N THR A 133 -2.95 -7.33 -19.39
CA THR A 133 -2.61 -6.53 -18.21
C THR A 133 -3.18 -7.11 -16.91
N GLY A 134 -2.58 -6.73 -15.77
CA GLY A 134 -3.12 -7.06 -14.46
C GLY A 134 -4.54 -6.50 -14.21
N SER A 135 -4.85 -5.31 -14.76
CA SER A 135 -6.19 -4.73 -14.68
C SER A 135 -7.25 -5.60 -15.35
N GLU A 136 -6.95 -6.13 -16.54
CA GLU A 136 -7.84 -7.07 -17.23
C GLU A 136 -7.99 -8.38 -16.45
N ALA A 137 -6.91 -8.87 -15.83
CA ALA A 137 -6.96 -10.08 -15.00
C ALA A 137 -7.89 -9.89 -13.80
N VAL A 138 -7.79 -8.77 -13.08
CA VAL A 138 -8.70 -8.46 -11.95
C VAL A 138 -10.14 -8.30 -12.42
N MET A 139 -10.36 -7.57 -13.51
CA MET A 139 -11.69 -7.42 -14.10
C MET A 139 -12.32 -8.79 -14.46
N ALA A 140 -11.53 -9.69 -15.05
CA ALA A 140 -11.96 -11.05 -15.38
C ALA A 140 -12.28 -11.86 -14.11
N ALA A 141 -11.44 -11.76 -13.07
CA ALA A 141 -11.63 -12.46 -11.80
C ALA A 141 -12.96 -12.06 -11.12
N ILE A 142 -13.27 -10.76 -11.07
CA ILE A 142 -14.56 -10.25 -10.54
C ILE A 142 -15.72 -10.79 -11.36
N ARG A 143 -15.62 -10.72 -12.70
CA ARG A 143 -16.67 -11.18 -13.61
C ARG A 143 -16.94 -12.68 -13.45
N VAL A 144 -15.91 -13.49 -13.37
CA VAL A 144 -15.99 -14.93 -13.12
C VAL A 144 -16.67 -15.22 -11.77
N ALA A 145 -16.25 -14.51 -10.71
CA ALA A 145 -16.85 -14.69 -9.38
C ALA A 145 -18.35 -14.35 -9.38
N ARG A 146 -18.76 -13.29 -10.05
CA ARG A 146 -20.18 -12.92 -10.25
C ARG A 146 -20.94 -13.96 -11.06
N THR A 147 -20.36 -14.46 -12.15
CA THR A 147 -20.98 -15.48 -13.00
C THR A 147 -21.27 -16.76 -12.22
N VAL A 148 -20.31 -17.24 -11.44
CA VAL A 148 -20.43 -18.49 -10.69
C VAL A 148 -21.35 -18.36 -9.49
N SER A 149 -21.30 -17.24 -8.77
CA SER A 149 -22.09 -17.03 -7.56
C SER A 149 -23.53 -16.52 -7.85
N GLY A 150 -23.77 -15.89 -8.99
CA GLY A 150 -25.02 -15.19 -9.29
C GLY A 150 -25.26 -13.96 -8.41
N ARG A 151 -24.20 -13.43 -7.77
CA ARG A 151 -24.24 -12.28 -6.86
C ARG A 151 -23.46 -11.12 -7.46
N ASP A 152 -23.75 -9.87 -7.04
CA ASP A 152 -23.17 -8.67 -7.65
C ASP A 152 -22.10 -7.99 -6.78
N LYS A 153 -22.27 -8.05 -5.45
CA LYS A 153 -21.44 -7.25 -4.53
C LYS A 153 -20.02 -7.78 -4.39
N VAL A 154 -19.06 -6.87 -4.36
CA VAL A 154 -17.63 -7.15 -4.12
C VAL A 154 -17.11 -6.26 -3.02
N VAL A 155 -16.36 -6.84 -2.10
CA VAL A 155 -15.62 -6.10 -1.06
C VAL A 155 -14.19 -5.88 -1.55
N MET A 156 -13.70 -4.66 -1.34
CA MET A 156 -12.31 -4.24 -1.48
C MET A 156 -11.85 -3.54 -0.19
N PHE A 157 -10.58 -3.21 -0.09
CA PHE A 157 -10.02 -2.60 1.11
C PHE A 157 -9.42 -1.22 0.87
N THR A 158 -9.54 -0.33 1.86
CA THR A 158 -8.95 1.00 1.85
C THR A 158 -7.44 0.91 1.57
N GLY A 159 -6.96 1.75 0.66
CA GLY A 159 -5.53 1.82 0.29
C GLY A 159 -5.08 0.79 -0.75
N SER A 160 -5.90 -0.18 -1.12
CA SER A 160 -5.58 -1.14 -2.19
C SER A 160 -5.59 -0.50 -3.58
N TYR A 161 -4.87 -1.15 -4.51
CA TYR A 161 -4.85 -0.77 -5.92
C TYR A 161 -5.04 -2.01 -6.81
N HIS A 162 -6.14 -2.02 -7.56
CA HIS A 162 -6.57 -3.19 -8.34
C HIS A 162 -6.66 -2.92 -9.85
N GLY A 163 -6.02 -1.88 -10.34
CA GLY A 163 -6.01 -1.55 -11.77
C GLY A 163 -6.75 -0.26 -12.10
N ILE A 164 -7.14 -0.10 -13.37
CA ILE A 164 -7.60 1.19 -13.92
C ILE A 164 -9.03 1.14 -14.49
N PHE A 165 -9.78 0.05 -14.31
CA PHE A 165 -11.19 0.00 -14.75
C PHE A 165 -12.12 0.61 -13.68
N ASP A 166 -13.27 1.11 -14.12
CA ASP A 166 -14.12 2.03 -13.35
C ASP A 166 -14.56 1.47 -11.99
N GLU A 167 -14.91 0.18 -11.92
CA GLU A 167 -15.39 -0.45 -10.67
C GLU A 167 -14.38 -0.45 -9.52
N VAL A 168 -13.08 -0.45 -9.80
CA VAL A 168 -12.03 -0.48 -8.77
C VAL A 168 -11.41 0.89 -8.48
N LEU A 169 -11.77 1.91 -9.26
CA LEU A 169 -11.35 3.30 -9.05
C LEU A 169 -12.32 4.01 -8.10
N VAL A 170 -12.37 3.52 -6.87
CA VAL A 170 -13.31 3.94 -5.84
C VAL A 170 -12.61 4.22 -4.50
N ARG A 171 -13.29 5.00 -3.66
CA ARG A 171 -12.90 5.23 -2.26
C ARG A 171 -14.12 5.07 -1.35
N PRO A 172 -13.94 4.80 -0.05
CA PRO A 172 -15.06 4.75 0.87
C PRO A 172 -15.74 6.12 1.00
N THR A 173 -17.04 6.12 1.27
CA THR A 173 -17.75 7.29 1.77
C THR A 173 -17.32 7.61 3.21
N MET A 174 -17.66 8.78 3.72
CA MET A 174 -17.41 9.17 5.11
C MET A 174 -18.22 8.36 6.14
N GLY A 175 -19.13 7.47 5.71
CA GLY A 175 -19.96 6.63 6.59
C GLY A 175 -19.34 5.25 6.85
N ALA A 176 -19.71 4.63 7.98
CA ALA A 176 -19.25 3.29 8.35
C ALA A 176 -19.91 2.14 7.53
N ASP A 177 -20.75 2.45 6.55
CA ASP A 177 -21.51 1.48 5.76
C ASP A 177 -20.71 0.83 4.61
N GLY A 178 -19.45 1.23 4.45
CA GLY A 178 -18.55 0.70 3.41
C GLY A 178 -18.93 1.07 1.98
N ARG A 179 -19.95 1.92 1.76
CA ARG A 179 -20.32 2.36 0.40
C ARG A 179 -19.16 3.05 -0.29
N ALA A 180 -19.03 2.81 -1.58
CA ALA A 180 -17.98 3.35 -2.41
C ALA A 180 -18.48 4.50 -3.30
N VAL A 181 -17.57 5.45 -3.55
CA VAL A 181 -17.77 6.53 -4.54
C VAL A 181 -16.59 6.58 -5.50
N PRO A 182 -16.80 6.98 -6.75
CA PRO A 182 -15.72 7.13 -7.72
C PRO A 182 -14.62 8.09 -7.27
N VAL A 183 -13.36 7.81 -7.64
CA VAL A 183 -12.19 8.66 -7.32
C VAL A 183 -11.85 9.66 -8.42
N ALA A 184 -12.44 9.54 -9.61
CA ALA A 184 -12.11 10.38 -10.75
C ALA A 184 -13.37 10.86 -11.50
N PRO A 185 -13.33 12.07 -12.07
CA PRO A 185 -14.36 12.53 -13.00
C PRO A 185 -14.53 11.57 -14.19
N GLY A 186 -15.76 11.42 -14.68
CA GLY A 186 -16.07 10.55 -15.82
C GLY A 186 -16.45 9.13 -15.44
N ILE A 187 -16.25 8.69 -14.20
CA ILE A 187 -16.73 7.40 -13.70
C ILE A 187 -18.16 7.58 -13.19
N PRO A 188 -19.17 6.90 -13.79
CA PRO A 188 -20.55 6.98 -13.32
C PRO A 188 -20.70 6.40 -11.91
N ALA A 189 -21.53 7.01 -11.08
CA ALA A 189 -21.80 6.52 -9.72
C ALA A 189 -22.31 5.07 -9.70
N ALA A 190 -23.10 4.66 -10.70
CA ALA A 190 -23.59 3.29 -10.85
C ALA A 190 -22.46 2.24 -10.93
N MET A 191 -21.26 2.60 -11.37
CA MET A 191 -20.13 1.67 -11.42
C MET A 191 -19.61 1.28 -10.02
N SER A 192 -19.91 2.08 -9.01
CA SER A 192 -19.49 1.82 -7.62
C SER A 192 -20.59 1.22 -6.73
N GLU A 193 -21.83 1.12 -7.20
CA GLU A 193 -22.99 0.69 -6.38
C GLU A 193 -22.83 -0.70 -5.76
N ASN A 194 -22.17 -1.60 -6.46
CA ASN A 194 -21.94 -2.98 -6.02
C ASN A 194 -20.55 -3.18 -5.39
N ILE A 195 -19.82 -2.11 -5.13
CA ILE A 195 -18.50 -2.17 -4.49
C ILE A 195 -18.61 -1.64 -3.05
N LEU A 196 -18.02 -2.39 -2.13
CA LEU A 196 -17.86 -1.99 -0.74
C LEU A 196 -16.38 -1.83 -0.46
N VAL A 197 -15.99 -0.70 0.13
CA VAL A 197 -14.60 -0.44 0.52
C VAL A 197 -14.53 -0.40 2.04
N LEU A 198 -13.85 -1.38 2.62
CA LEU A 198 -13.74 -1.57 4.08
C LEU A 198 -12.29 -1.37 4.54
N GLU A 199 -12.10 -1.16 5.84
CA GLU A 199 -10.74 -1.09 6.40
C GLU A 199 -10.05 -2.45 6.37
N TYR A 200 -8.73 -2.44 6.05
CA TYR A 200 -7.97 -3.66 5.92
C TYR A 200 -7.38 -4.12 7.24
N GLY A 201 -7.63 -5.38 7.61
CA GLY A 201 -7.00 -6.01 8.76
C GLY A 201 -7.73 -5.82 10.09
N THR A 202 -8.99 -5.34 10.09
CA THR A 202 -9.74 -5.09 11.34
C THR A 202 -10.82 -6.14 11.61
N PRO A 203 -11.11 -6.45 12.89
CA PRO A 203 -12.18 -7.36 13.28
C PRO A 203 -13.57 -6.90 12.81
N GLU A 204 -13.83 -5.59 12.81
CA GLU A 204 -15.10 -4.98 12.39
C GLU A 204 -15.38 -5.28 10.92
N THR A 205 -14.33 -5.26 10.10
CA THR A 205 -14.41 -5.62 8.69
C THR A 205 -14.81 -7.09 8.51
N LEU A 206 -14.24 -8.01 9.28
CA LEU A 206 -14.66 -9.42 9.25
C LEU A 206 -16.10 -9.61 9.68
N ALA A 207 -16.55 -8.89 10.72
CA ALA A 207 -17.94 -8.91 11.15
C ALA A 207 -18.88 -8.40 10.06
N THR A 208 -18.51 -7.32 9.37
CA THR A 208 -19.26 -6.76 8.24
C THR A 208 -19.34 -7.77 7.09
N ILE A 209 -18.24 -8.40 6.70
CA ILE A 209 -18.22 -9.43 5.64
C ILE A 209 -19.11 -10.62 6.02
N ARG A 210 -19.09 -11.07 7.28
CA ARG A 210 -19.99 -12.12 7.77
C ARG A 210 -21.46 -11.72 7.64
N SER A 211 -21.80 -10.48 7.97
CA SER A 211 -23.19 -9.99 7.90
C SER A 211 -23.72 -9.90 6.46
N LEU A 212 -22.81 -9.75 5.50
CA LEU A 212 -23.13 -9.68 4.06
C LEU A 212 -23.04 -11.07 3.39
N SER A 213 -22.80 -12.14 4.15
CA SER A 213 -22.74 -13.49 3.62
C SER A 213 -24.01 -13.80 2.80
N GLY A 214 -23.84 -14.44 1.64
CA GLY A 214 -24.95 -14.67 0.70
C GLY A 214 -25.27 -13.51 -0.25
N GLN A 215 -24.72 -12.31 -0.05
CA GLN A 215 -24.83 -11.18 -0.97
C GLN A 215 -23.53 -10.92 -1.75
N LEU A 216 -22.38 -11.40 -1.25
CA LEU A 216 -21.07 -11.16 -1.84
C LEU A 216 -20.76 -12.16 -2.93
N ALA A 217 -20.39 -11.67 -4.10
CA ALA A 217 -19.75 -12.47 -5.15
C ALA A 217 -18.29 -12.75 -4.79
N ALA A 218 -17.59 -11.75 -4.29
CA ALA A 218 -16.17 -11.87 -3.98
C ALA A 218 -15.73 -10.90 -2.87
N VAL A 219 -14.61 -11.27 -2.25
CA VAL A 219 -13.72 -10.35 -1.51
C VAL A 219 -12.40 -10.30 -2.27
N LEU A 220 -12.03 -9.11 -2.74
CA LEU A 220 -10.81 -8.83 -3.50
C LEU A 220 -9.77 -8.19 -2.57
N VAL A 221 -8.60 -8.81 -2.48
CA VAL A 221 -7.56 -8.36 -1.55
C VAL A 221 -6.16 -8.37 -2.18
N GLU A 222 -5.41 -7.30 -2.01
CA GLU A 222 -3.94 -7.29 -2.09
C GLU A 222 -3.42 -7.85 -0.76
N PRO A 223 -2.82 -9.07 -0.69
CA PRO A 223 -2.43 -9.68 0.59
C PRO A 223 -1.49 -8.82 1.42
N VAL A 224 -0.59 -8.09 0.76
CA VAL A 224 0.14 -6.95 1.32
C VAL A 224 0.02 -5.82 0.32
N GLN A 225 -0.59 -4.74 0.75
CA GLN A 225 -0.79 -3.59 -0.12
C GLN A 225 0.54 -2.96 -0.53
N SER A 226 0.74 -2.78 -1.83
CA SER A 226 2.00 -2.27 -2.38
C SER A 226 2.41 -0.90 -1.83
N ARG A 227 1.42 -0.09 -1.43
CA ARG A 227 1.61 1.25 -0.83
C ARG A 227 1.77 1.24 0.69
N ARG A 228 1.43 0.11 1.35
CA ARG A 228 1.44 -0.05 2.81
C ARG A 228 2.16 -1.35 3.19
N PRO A 229 3.47 -1.47 2.90
CA PRO A 229 4.23 -2.69 3.16
C PRO A 229 4.32 -3.06 4.65
N GLU A 230 4.05 -2.10 5.54
CA GLU A 230 3.98 -2.33 6.98
C GLU A 230 2.76 -3.13 7.41
N LEU A 231 1.68 -3.10 6.63
CA LEU A 231 0.41 -3.77 6.98
C LEU A 231 0.40 -5.21 6.44
N GLN A 232 0.64 -6.16 7.33
CA GLN A 232 0.76 -7.59 7.02
C GLN A 232 -0.17 -8.42 7.91
N PRO A 233 -1.50 -8.32 7.77
CA PRO A 233 -2.47 -8.88 8.70
C PRO A 233 -2.68 -10.38 8.46
N ARG A 234 -1.72 -11.22 8.85
CA ARG A 234 -1.72 -12.68 8.61
C ARG A 234 -2.97 -13.35 9.20
N GLU A 235 -3.27 -13.09 10.44
CA GLU A 235 -4.42 -13.68 11.14
C GLU A 235 -5.74 -13.30 10.46
N PHE A 236 -5.88 -12.02 10.11
CA PHE A 236 -7.03 -11.53 9.34
C PHE A 236 -7.21 -12.27 8.01
N LEU A 237 -6.14 -12.57 7.28
CA LEU A 237 -6.21 -13.30 6.01
C LEU A 237 -6.69 -14.74 6.21
N HIS A 238 -6.28 -15.42 7.29
CA HIS A 238 -6.78 -16.74 7.64
C HIS A 238 -8.26 -16.71 8.00
N GLU A 239 -8.68 -15.78 8.86
CA GLU A 239 -10.09 -15.62 9.22
C GLU A 239 -10.94 -15.20 8.01
N LEU A 240 -10.43 -14.34 7.14
CA LEU A 240 -11.09 -13.96 5.90
C LEU A 240 -11.32 -15.18 4.99
N ARG A 241 -10.32 -16.08 4.89
CA ARG A 241 -10.48 -17.35 4.16
C ARG A 241 -11.62 -18.18 4.75
N ASP A 242 -11.68 -18.32 6.06
CA ASP A 242 -12.72 -19.11 6.72
C ASP A 242 -14.11 -18.51 6.50
N VAL A 243 -14.25 -17.19 6.65
CA VAL A 243 -15.51 -16.48 6.42
C VAL A 243 -16.01 -16.63 4.98
N THR A 244 -15.12 -16.47 4.01
CA THR A 244 -15.46 -16.57 2.59
C THR A 244 -15.80 -18.00 2.19
N ALA A 245 -15.11 -19.00 2.74
CA ALA A 245 -15.42 -20.41 2.50
C ALA A 245 -16.80 -20.81 3.05
N GLN A 246 -17.15 -20.35 4.26
CA GLN A 246 -18.44 -20.64 4.89
C GLN A 246 -19.63 -20.02 4.16
N SER A 247 -19.42 -18.89 3.48
CA SER A 247 -20.47 -18.13 2.77
C SER A 247 -20.53 -18.41 1.28
N ASP A 248 -19.68 -19.29 0.76
CA ASP A 248 -19.51 -19.54 -0.68
C ASP A 248 -19.26 -18.23 -1.46
N THR A 249 -18.45 -17.36 -0.87
CA THR A 249 -17.97 -16.10 -1.46
C THR A 249 -16.57 -16.34 -2.02
N ALA A 250 -16.30 -15.91 -3.25
CA ALA A 250 -14.96 -16.05 -3.82
C ALA A 250 -13.94 -15.19 -3.07
N LEU A 251 -12.87 -15.79 -2.59
CA LEU A 251 -11.69 -15.05 -2.15
C LEU A 251 -10.77 -14.85 -3.36
N ILE A 252 -10.60 -13.59 -3.78
CA ILE A 252 -9.72 -13.22 -4.88
C ILE A 252 -8.46 -12.57 -4.31
N PHE A 253 -7.29 -13.20 -4.53
CA PHE A 253 -6.00 -12.58 -4.22
C PHE A 253 -5.48 -11.82 -5.45
N ASP A 254 -5.30 -10.52 -5.30
CA ASP A 254 -4.54 -9.73 -6.27
C ASP A 254 -3.04 -9.90 -5.98
N GLU A 255 -2.44 -10.84 -6.69
CA GLU A 255 -1.02 -11.17 -6.62
C GLU A 255 -0.21 -10.50 -7.76
N VAL A 256 -0.74 -9.45 -8.36
CA VAL A 256 -0.05 -8.74 -9.46
C VAL A 256 1.29 -8.15 -8.99
N VAL A 257 1.41 -7.74 -7.72
CA VAL A 257 2.68 -7.28 -7.13
C VAL A 257 3.39 -8.39 -6.37
N THR A 258 2.67 -9.14 -5.54
CA THR A 258 3.23 -10.14 -4.64
C THR A 258 3.61 -11.44 -5.35
N GLY A 259 2.87 -11.82 -6.37
CA GLY A 259 3.09 -13.04 -7.14
C GLY A 259 4.50 -13.13 -7.71
N PHE A 260 5.16 -14.26 -7.47
CA PHE A 260 6.54 -14.55 -7.91
C PHE A 260 7.62 -13.64 -7.32
N ARG A 261 7.25 -12.51 -6.70
CA ARG A 261 8.19 -11.59 -6.07
C ARG A 261 8.52 -11.99 -4.63
N VAL A 262 7.51 -12.31 -3.83
CA VAL A 262 7.69 -12.60 -2.39
C VAL A 262 8.11 -14.04 -2.14
N HIS A 263 7.62 -14.95 -2.98
CA HIS A 263 7.83 -16.38 -2.95
C HIS A 263 7.44 -16.96 -4.33
N PRO A 264 7.99 -18.11 -4.80
CA PRO A 264 7.54 -18.70 -6.06
C PRO A 264 6.04 -18.96 -6.13
N GLY A 265 5.42 -19.40 -5.04
CA GLY A 265 3.97 -19.58 -4.92
C GLY A 265 3.20 -18.34 -4.46
N GLY A 266 3.81 -17.14 -4.53
CA GLY A 266 3.18 -15.87 -4.16
C GLY A 266 2.94 -15.69 -2.67
N ALA A 267 2.11 -14.71 -2.32
CA ALA A 267 1.69 -14.45 -0.95
C ALA A 267 0.80 -15.58 -0.40
N GLN A 268 0.08 -16.30 -1.25
CA GLN A 268 -0.68 -17.49 -0.84
C GLN A 268 0.21 -18.50 -0.12
N ALA A 269 1.34 -18.87 -0.74
CA ALA A 269 2.30 -19.81 -0.15
C ALA A 269 2.99 -19.20 1.09
N LEU A 270 3.33 -17.92 1.05
CA LEU A 270 4.01 -17.24 2.15
C LEU A 270 3.14 -17.15 3.41
N PHE A 271 1.86 -16.87 3.26
CA PHE A 271 0.91 -16.77 4.38
C PHE A 271 0.20 -18.07 4.71
N GLY A 272 0.24 -19.09 3.83
CA GLY A 272 -0.47 -20.34 3.99
C GLY A 272 -2.00 -20.20 3.80
N VAL A 273 -2.42 -19.22 2.99
CA VAL A 273 -3.83 -18.94 2.69
C VAL A 273 -4.09 -19.17 1.22
N ARG A 274 -4.99 -20.10 0.88
CA ARG A 274 -5.34 -20.41 -0.51
C ARG A 274 -6.58 -19.64 -0.94
N ALA A 275 -6.44 -18.78 -1.94
CA ALA A 275 -7.56 -18.10 -2.59
C ALA A 275 -8.31 -19.04 -3.55
N ASP A 276 -9.54 -18.67 -3.91
CA ASP A 276 -10.32 -19.35 -4.95
C ASP A 276 -9.87 -18.92 -6.33
N ILE A 277 -9.53 -17.65 -6.48
CA ILE A 277 -9.01 -17.02 -7.70
C ILE A 277 -7.82 -16.14 -7.31
N ALA A 278 -6.78 -16.12 -8.13
CA ALA A 278 -5.66 -15.19 -7.99
C ALA A 278 -5.32 -14.54 -9.32
N THR A 279 -4.87 -13.29 -9.27
CA THR A 279 -4.45 -12.54 -10.46
C THR A 279 -2.96 -12.29 -10.42
N TYR A 280 -2.29 -12.46 -11.56
CA TYR A 280 -0.85 -12.27 -11.71
C TYR A 280 -0.54 -11.33 -12.88
N GLY A 281 0.65 -10.80 -12.87
CA GLY A 281 1.19 -9.89 -13.88
C GLY A 281 2.62 -9.52 -13.53
N LYS A 282 3.05 -8.34 -13.94
CA LYS A 282 4.38 -7.78 -13.59
C LYS A 282 5.52 -8.79 -13.74
N VAL A 283 6.01 -9.38 -12.64
CA VAL A 283 7.20 -10.26 -12.62
C VAL A 283 7.09 -11.39 -13.63
N VAL A 284 5.92 -12.04 -13.73
CA VAL A 284 5.75 -13.16 -14.67
C VAL A 284 5.94 -12.75 -16.13
N GLY A 285 5.68 -11.49 -16.47
CA GLY A 285 5.85 -10.98 -17.83
C GLY A 285 7.31 -10.75 -18.27
N GLY A 286 8.25 -10.73 -17.32
CA GLY A 286 9.66 -10.52 -17.63
C GLY A 286 9.98 -9.22 -18.37
N GLY A 287 9.16 -8.19 -18.22
CA GLY A 287 9.25 -6.90 -18.91
C GLY A 287 8.22 -6.72 -20.02
N LEU A 288 7.48 -7.76 -20.40
CA LEU A 288 6.42 -7.69 -21.41
C LEU A 288 5.02 -7.63 -20.77
N PRO A 289 4.04 -7.02 -21.45
CA PRO A 289 2.68 -6.94 -20.96
C PRO A 289 2.01 -8.32 -20.89
N ILE A 290 1.53 -8.68 -19.71
CA ILE A 290 0.76 -9.88 -19.44
C ILE A 290 -0.09 -9.70 -18.19
N GLY A 291 -1.26 -10.30 -18.18
CA GLY A 291 -2.07 -10.56 -17.02
C GLY A 291 -2.49 -12.02 -17.02
N VAL A 292 -2.65 -12.59 -15.85
CA VAL A 292 -3.11 -13.98 -15.69
C VAL A 292 -4.18 -14.00 -14.62
N VAL A 293 -5.31 -14.64 -14.91
CA VAL A 293 -6.28 -15.07 -13.92
C VAL A 293 -6.14 -16.57 -13.73
N ALA A 294 -5.86 -17.02 -12.52
CA ALA A 294 -5.75 -18.43 -12.17
C ALA A 294 -6.68 -18.75 -11.00
N GLY A 295 -7.17 -19.99 -10.92
CA GLY A 295 -8.10 -20.37 -9.87
C GLY A 295 -8.48 -21.83 -9.92
N SER A 296 -9.42 -22.21 -9.02
CA SER A 296 -10.01 -23.53 -9.05
C SER A 296 -10.90 -23.74 -10.29
N ALA A 297 -11.08 -24.99 -10.69
CA ALA A 297 -11.97 -25.35 -11.79
C ALA A 297 -13.39 -24.82 -11.58
N LYS A 298 -13.89 -24.84 -10.33
CA LYS A 298 -15.19 -24.27 -9.96
C LYS A 298 -15.43 -22.87 -10.56
N TYR A 299 -14.42 -22.02 -10.57
CA TYR A 299 -14.52 -20.66 -11.09
C TYR A 299 -14.06 -20.55 -12.54
N LEU A 300 -12.92 -21.12 -12.88
CA LEU A 300 -12.33 -20.95 -14.21
C LEU A 300 -13.09 -21.69 -15.32
N ASP A 301 -13.89 -22.69 -14.98
CA ASP A 301 -14.79 -23.40 -15.91
C ASP A 301 -15.85 -22.44 -16.50
N ALA A 302 -16.18 -21.35 -15.83
CA ALA A 302 -17.02 -20.30 -16.37
C ALA A 302 -16.41 -19.55 -17.58
N LEU A 303 -15.15 -19.80 -17.94
CA LEU A 303 -14.50 -19.22 -19.12
C LEU A 303 -14.67 -20.06 -20.39
N ASP A 304 -14.73 -21.40 -20.27
CA ASP A 304 -14.74 -22.31 -21.42
C ASP A 304 -15.75 -23.48 -21.33
N GLY A 305 -16.57 -23.49 -20.28
CA GLY A 305 -17.61 -24.48 -20.08
C GLY A 305 -17.16 -25.76 -19.37
N GLY A 306 -15.94 -25.79 -18.84
CA GLY A 306 -15.49 -26.86 -17.96
C GLY A 306 -15.03 -28.14 -18.64
N GLY A 307 -15.32 -29.29 -18.03
CA GLY A 307 -14.69 -30.58 -18.30
C GLY A 307 -15.22 -31.40 -19.47
N TRP A 308 -15.80 -30.80 -20.52
CA TRP A 308 -16.20 -31.55 -21.73
C TRP A 308 -14.98 -32.11 -22.49
N ARG A 309 -15.20 -33.19 -23.24
CA ARG A 309 -14.13 -33.96 -23.91
C ARG A 309 -14.46 -34.27 -25.35
N PHE A 310 -13.45 -34.43 -26.17
CA PHE A 310 -13.60 -34.99 -27.53
C PHE A 310 -13.84 -36.48 -27.44
N GLY A 311 -14.74 -37.00 -28.30
CA GLY A 311 -14.99 -38.44 -28.46
C GLY A 311 -16.07 -39.03 -27.55
N ASP A 312 -16.79 -38.19 -26.78
CA ASP A 312 -17.96 -38.56 -26.01
C ASP A 312 -19.09 -37.53 -26.21
N ASP A 313 -20.24 -37.72 -25.55
CA ASP A 313 -21.42 -36.83 -25.65
C ASP A 313 -21.36 -35.64 -24.68
N SER A 314 -20.25 -35.37 -23.99
CA SER A 314 -20.11 -34.26 -23.07
C SER A 314 -20.10 -32.92 -23.81
N CYS A 315 -20.72 -31.92 -23.19
CA CYS A 315 -20.80 -30.55 -23.71
C CYS A 315 -20.51 -29.53 -22.57
N PRO A 316 -20.27 -28.28 -22.89
CA PRO A 316 -20.14 -27.23 -21.87
C PRO A 316 -21.32 -27.21 -20.90
N GLU A 317 -21.10 -27.50 -19.62
CA GLU A 317 -22.13 -27.53 -18.58
C GLU A 317 -22.23 -26.23 -17.80
N ALA A 318 -21.11 -25.51 -17.64
CA ALA A 318 -21.06 -24.26 -16.91
C ALA A 318 -21.59 -23.11 -17.75
N GLY A 319 -22.28 -22.17 -17.13
CA GLY A 319 -22.61 -20.88 -17.74
C GLY A 319 -21.32 -20.12 -18.06
N VAL A 320 -21.16 -19.70 -19.32
CA VAL A 320 -19.93 -19.10 -19.82
C VAL A 320 -20.04 -17.58 -19.78
N THR A 321 -19.04 -16.91 -19.20
CA THR A 321 -18.91 -15.46 -19.26
C THR A 321 -18.03 -15.03 -20.43
N PHE A 322 -18.12 -13.75 -20.83
CA PHE A 322 -17.31 -13.23 -21.92
C PHE A 322 -15.87 -12.96 -21.45
N PHE A 323 -14.93 -13.58 -22.15
CA PHE A 323 -13.50 -13.39 -21.94
C PHE A 323 -12.78 -13.44 -23.28
N ALA A 324 -12.20 -12.32 -23.70
CA ALA A 324 -11.49 -12.20 -24.97
C ALA A 324 -10.50 -11.03 -24.94
N GLY A 325 -9.63 -11.00 -25.92
CA GLY A 325 -8.65 -9.95 -26.17
C GLY A 325 -7.76 -10.33 -27.36
N THR A 326 -7.46 -9.38 -28.22
CA THR A 326 -6.64 -9.65 -29.41
C THR A 326 -5.25 -10.16 -29.02
N PHE A 327 -4.65 -9.61 -27.98
CA PHE A 327 -3.28 -9.91 -27.55
C PHE A 327 -3.18 -10.83 -26.34
N VAL A 328 -4.27 -11.40 -25.89
CA VAL A 328 -4.22 -12.45 -24.86
C VAL A 328 -3.38 -13.63 -25.36
N ARG A 329 -2.47 -14.19 -24.74
CA ARG A 329 -1.57 -15.24 -25.25
C ARG A 329 -0.59 -14.79 -26.33
N HIS A 330 -0.16 -13.51 -26.28
CA HIS A 330 0.85 -13.00 -27.23
C HIS A 330 2.14 -13.83 -27.13
N PRO A 331 2.65 -14.40 -28.24
CA PRO A 331 3.78 -15.34 -28.23
C PRO A 331 5.04 -14.82 -27.55
N LEU A 332 5.41 -13.55 -27.76
CA LEU A 332 6.58 -12.95 -27.11
C LEU A 332 6.39 -12.84 -25.58
N ALA A 333 5.18 -12.43 -25.14
CA ALA A 333 4.88 -12.34 -23.72
C ALA A 333 4.89 -13.72 -23.03
N LEU A 334 4.37 -14.73 -23.70
CA LEU A 334 4.41 -16.12 -23.22
C LEU A 334 5.83 -16.71 -23.23
N ALA A 335 6.65 -16.37 -24.23
CA ALA A 335 8.06 -16.80 -24.27
C ALA A 335 8.85 -16.20 -23.11
N ALA A 336 8.65 -14.91 -22.81
CA ALA A 336 9.24 -14.26 -21.64
C ALA A 336 8.72 -14.88 -20.33
N ALA A 337 7.40 -15.08 -20.22
CA ALA A 337 6.78 -15.70 -19.04
C ALA A 337 7.31 -17.09 -18.77
N ARG A 338 7.44 -17.94 -19.82
CA ARG A 338 8.06 -19.26 -19.69
C ARG A 338 9.48 -19.18 -19.15
N ALA A 339 10.29 -18.27 -19.72
CA ALA A 339 11.68 -18.10 -19.28
C ALA A 339 11.76 -17.67 -17.81
N VAL A 340 10.88 -16.77 -17.37
CA VAL A 340 10.79 -16.34 -15.97
C VAL A 340 10.39 -17.50 -15.06
N LEU A 341 9.30 -18.22 -15.40
CA LEU A 341 8.79 -19.31 -14.55
C LEU A 341 9.79 -20.46 -14.45
N GLN A 342 10.41 -20.84 -15.56
CA GLN A 342 11.47 -21.88 -15.57
C GLN A 342 12.67 -21.45 -14.71
N ARG A 343 13.06 -20.19 -14.76
CA ARG A 343 14.13 -19.66 -13.93
C ARG A 343 13.77 -19.70 -12.44
N LEU A 344 12.55 -19.30 -12.08
CA LEU A 344 12.05 -19.36 -10.69
C LEU A 344 11.92 -20.81 -10.18
N GLU A 345 11.47 -21.72 -11.02
CA GLU A 345 11.41 -23.14 -10.68
C GLU A 345 12.82 -23.71 -10.43
N GLN A 346 13.78 -23.38 -11.29
CA GLN A 346 15.16 -23.83 -11.20
C GLN A 346 15.88 -23.29 -9.96
N ASP A 347 15.73 -21.99 -9.65
CA ASP A 347 16.39 -21.35 -8.53
C ASP A 347 15.68 -21.63 -7.18
N GLY A 348 14.40 -21.98 -7.23
CA GLY A 348 13.58 -22.28 -6.05
C GLY A 348 13.34 -21.06 -5.14
N PRO A 349 12.78 -21.29 -3.93
CA PRO A 349 12.39 -20.20 -3.02
C PRO A 349 13.58 -19.43 -2.41
N GLU A 350 14.78 -19.98 -2.48
CA GLU A 350 16.00 -19.33 -1.94
C GLU A 350 16.34 -18.03 -2.69
N LEU A 351 15.94 -17.91 -3.97
CA LEU A 351 16.10 -16.68 -4.74
C LEU A 351 15.37 -15.51 -4.07
N GLN A 352 14.06 -15.64 -3.82
CA GLN A 352 13.28 -14.60 -3.16
C GLN A 352 13.72 -14.40 -1.71
N ARG A 353 13.97 -15.48 -0.98
CA ARG A 353 14.44 -15.43 0.40
C ARG A 353 15.74 -14.61 0.53
N GLY A 354 16.72 -14.86 -0.33
CA GLY A 354 17.96 -14.11 -0.37
C GLY A 354 17.75 -12.63 -0.65
N LEU A 355 16.94 -12.30 -1.64
CA LEU A 355 16.60 -10.91 -1.99
C LEU A 355 15.83 -10.22 -0.85
N ASN A 356 14.91 -10.91 -0.19
CA ASN A 356 14.14 -10.37 0.93
C ASN A 356 15.04 -10.04 2.12
N LEU A 357 15.96 -10.93 2.48
CA LEU A 357 16.94 -10.69 3.55
C LEU A 357 17.86 -9.51 3.21
N ARG A 358 18.33 -9.44 1.97
CA ARG A 358 19.15 -8.33 1.49
C ARG A 358 18.40 -7.00 1.56
N THR A 359 17.12 -7.00 1.20
CA THR A 359 16.27 -5.80 1.31
C THR A 359 16.08 -5.38 2.76
N THR A 360 15.84 -6.32 3.67
CA THR A 360 15.75 -6.03 5.11
C THR A 360 17.02 -5.38 5.65
N ALA A 361 18.19 -5.91 5.28
CA ALA A 361 19.47 -5.33 5.68
C ALA A 361 19.69 -3.93 5.09
N PHE A 362 19.28 -3.73 3.84
CA PHE A 362 19.36 -2.44 3.17
C PHE A 362 18.43 -1.40 3.82
N VAL A 363 17.18 -1.75 4.11
CA VAL A 363 16.22 -0.83 4.76
C VAL A 363 16.68 -0.42 6.15
N ARG A 364 17.32 -1.30 6.90
CA ARG A 364 17.93 -0.93 8.19
C ARG A 364 18.94 0.22 8.01
N ARG A 365 19.79 0.16 6.99
CA ARG A 365 20.77 1.24 6.69
C ARG A 365 20.06 2.57 6.39
N LEU A 366 18.93 2.56 5.69
CA LEU A 366 18.12 3.77 5.46
C LEU A 366 17.50 4.28 6.77
N THR A 367 17.00 3.37 7.61
CA THR A 367 16.43 3.71 8.92
C THR A 367 17.50 4.28 9.86
N ASP A 368 18.72 3.76 9.81
CA ASP A 368 19.85 4.31 10.58
C ASP A 368 20.13 5.76 10.16
N VAL A 369 20.11 6.06 8.85
CA VAL A 369 20.25 7.44 8.34
C VAL A 369 19.16 8.35 8.88
N VAL A 370 17.89 7.90 8.86
CA VAL A 370 16.76 8.66 9.39
C VAL A 370 16.93 8.96 10.87
N THR A 371 17.34 7.95 11.64
CA THR A 371 17.57 8.06 13.08
C THR A 371 18.74 9.01 13.40
N GLU A 372 19.86 8.89 12.69
CA GLU A 372 21.03 9.76 12.85
C GLU A 372 20.74 11.23 12.54
N LEU A 373 19.92 11.48 11.52
CA LEU A 373 19.52 12.84 11.13
C LEU A 373 18.37 13.38 11.99
N GLY A 374 17.66 12.54 12.74
CA GLY A 374 16.53 12.95 13.58
C GLY A 374 15.37 13.55 12.78
N VAL A 375 15.11 13.03 11.58
CA VAL A 375 14.04 13.51 10.68
C VAL A 375 12.79 12.64 10.80
N PRO A 376 11.56 13.19 10.63
CA PRO A 376 10.31 12.45 10.76
C PRO A 376 9.96 11.67 9.48
N VAL A 377 10.90 10.92 8.97
CA VAL A 377 10.75 10.07 7.77
C VAL A 377 10.59 8.62 8.20
N GLN A 378 9.71 7.88 7.57
CA GLN A 378 9.54 6.46 7.81
C GLN A 378 9.98 5.66 6.58
N VAL A 379 10.66 4.55 6.82
CA VAL A 379 11.03 3.59 5.78
C VAL A 379 10.49 2.22 6.17
N ASN A 380 9.40 1.84 5.54
CA ASN A 380 8.73 0.56 5.76
C ASN A 380 9.00 -0.38 4.59
N HIS A 381 9.04 -1.70 4.84
CA HIS A 381 9.26 -2.68 3.78
C HIS A 381 8.51 -3.98 4.00
N PHE A 382 8.32 -4.67 2.91
CA PHE A 382 7.89 -6.07 2.88
C PHE A 382 8.58 -6.79 1.74
N SER A 383 9.15 -7.97 2.00
CA SER A 383 9.86 -8.73 0.98
C SER A 383 10.96 -7.87 0.31
N SER A 384 10.91 -7.70 -1.00
CA SER A 384 11.89 -6.96 -1.79
C SER A 384 11.43 -5.56 -2.24
N TRP A 385 10.43 -5.00 -1.56
CA TRP A 385 10.06 -3.59 -1.78
C TRP A 385 9.95 -2.81 -0.49
N PHE A 386 10.08 -1.50 -0.60
CA PHE A 386 10.03 -0.57 0.52
C PHE A 386 9.32 0.72 0.11
N ALA A 387 8.85 1.46 1.08
CA ALA A 387 8.24 2.76 0.90
C ALA A 387 8.93 3.79 1.81
N VAL A 388 9.17 4.98 1.27
CA VAL A 388 9.62 6.14 2.04
C VAL A 388 8.42 7.06 2.20
N SER A 389 8.02 7.33 3.41
CA SER A 389 6.87 8.18 3.73
C SER A 389 7.25 9.35 4.61
N PHE A 390 6.54 10.44 4.43
CA PHE A 390 6.70 11.71 5.11
C PHE A 390 5.41 12.08 5.82
N PRO A 391 5.45 12.84 6.92
CA PRO A 391 4.26 13.45 7.50
C PRO A 391 3.48 14.28 6.48
N GLN A 392 2.15 14.26 6.58
CA GLN A 392 1.27 14.94 5.62
C GLN A 392 1.33 16.46 5.70
N ASP A 393 1.74 16.99 6.83
CA ASP A 393 1.91 18.42 7.11
C ASP A 393 3.19 19.03 6.54
N LEU A 394 4.01 18.26 5.81
CA LEU A 394 5.23 18.73 5.15
C LEU A 394 5.02 18.95 3.64
N PRO A 395 4.57 20.13 3.20
CA PRO A 395 4.17 20.38 1.81
C PRO A 395 5.32 20.29 0.81
N LEU A 396 6.58 20.48 1.27
CA LEU A 396 7.79 20.40 0.45
C LEU A 396 8.49 19.02 0.51
N ALA A 397 7.95 18.06 1.27
CA ALA A 397 8.50 16.71 1.34
C ALA A 397 8.65 16.02 -0.04
N PRO A 398 7.73 16.18 -1.02
CA PRO A 398 7.91 15.57 -2.33
C PRO A 398 9.10 16.05 -3.16
N VAL A 399 9.76 17.15 -2.77
CA VAL A 399 11.04 17.59 -3.35
C VAL A 399 12.14 16.52 -3.15
N TYR A 400 11.94 15.58 -2.24
CA TYR A 400 12.75 14.37 -2.07
C TYR A 400 12.98 13.64 -3.41
N TYR A 401 11.96 13.45 -4.24
CA TYR A 401 12.09 12.66 -5.46
C TYR A 401 12.98 13.32 -6.54
N PRO A 402 12.83 14.60 -6.91
CA PRO A 402 13.79 15.26 -7.80
C PRO A 402 15.20 15.32 -7.21
N LEU A 403 15.38 15.50 -5.90
CA LEU A 403 16.70 15.47 -5.28
C LEU A 403 17.37 14.09 -5.35
N MET A 404 16.62 13.00 -5.18
CA MET A 404 17.14 11.64 -5.39
C MET A 404 17.57 11.44 -6.84
N ARG A 405 16.76 11.86 -7.80
CA ARG A 405 17.10 11.80 -9.24
C ARG A 405 18.32 12.66 -9.57
N GLU A 406 18.42 13.85 -8.99
CA GLU A 406 19.61 14.68 -9.12
C GLU A 406 20.88 13.94 -8.65
N LYS A 407 20.76 13.12 -7.62
CA LYS A 407 21.85 12.32 -7.05
C LYS A 407 22.00 10.94 -7.69
N GLY A 408 21.38 10.70 -8.84
CA GLY A 408 21.54 9.46 -9.62
C GLY A 408 20.73 8.27 -9.13
N VAL A 409 19.62 8.50 -8.43
CA VAL A 409 18.68 7.44 -8.03
C VAL A 409 17.30 7.73 -8.60
N TYR A 410 16.76 6.83 -9.42
CA TYR A 410 15.45 6.99 -10.01
C TYR A 410 14.35 6.46 -9.09
N ALA A 411 13.63 7.39 -8.48
CA ALA A 411 12.47 7.15 -7.63
C ALA A 411 11.27 7.95 -8.14
N SER A 412 10.06 7.39 -7.99
CA SER A 412 8.79 7.99 -8.39
C SER A 412 7.94 8.39 -7.19
N GLU A 413 7.36 9.59 -7.22
CA GLU A 413 6.53 10.11 -6.14
C GLU A 413 5.33 9.21 -5.82
N GLY A 414 5.10 8.95 -4.53
CA GLY A 414 3.97 8.17 -4.03
C GLY A 414 3.94 6.72 -4.49
N ARG A 415 5.08 6.17 -4.91
CA ARG A 415 5.22 4.78 -5.34
C ARG A 415 6.18 4.01 -4.46
N ALA A 416 5.91 2.71 -4.31
CA ALA A 416 6.85 1.81 -3.68
C ALA A 416 8.15 1.71 -4.49
N CYS A 417 9.25 1.53 -3.77
CA CYS A 417 10.57 1.26 -4.33
C CYS A 417 10.87 -0.23 -4.26
N PHE A 418 11.58 -0.77 -5.23
CA PHE A 418 11.83 -2.20 -5.36
C PHE A 418 13.32 -2.48 -5.50
N LEU A 419 13.83 -3.47 -4.78
CA LEU A 419 15.11 -4.06 -5.10
C LEU A 419 14.95 -5.22 -6.09
N THR A 420 16.00 -5.46 -6.85
CA THR A 420 16.11 -6.54 -7.83
C THR A 420 17.36 -7.35 -7.58
N LEU A 421 17.47 -8.49 -8.22
CA LEU A 421 18.68 -9.32 -8.18
C LEU A 421 19.89 -8.67 -8.84
N ALA A 422 19.67 -7.65 -9.68
CA ALA A 422 20.73 -6.95 -10.39
C ALA A 422 21.38 -5.81 -9.61
N HIS A 423 20.76 -5.34 -8.52
CA HIS A 423 21.40 -4.32 -7.67
C HIS A 423 22.67 -4.89 -7.05
N SER A 424 23.82 -4.28 -7.34
CA SER A 424 25.09 -4.60 -6.69
C SER A 424 25.17 -3.97 -5.28
N ASP A 425 26.15 -4.34 -4.49
CA ASP A 425 26.38 -3.68 -3.20
C ASP A 425 26.80 -2.22 -3.39
N ALA A 426 27.54 -1.92 -4.46
CA ALA A 426 27.87 -0.54 -4.83
C ALA A 426 26.63 0.30 -5.16
N ASP A 427 25.62 -0.28 -5.80
CA ASP A 427 24.33 0.40 -6.06
C ASP A 427 23.61 0.70 -4.74
N LEU A 428 23.56 -0.27 -3.82
CA LEU A 428 22.96 -0.07 -2.50
C LEU A 428 23.71 1.00 -1.69
N ASP A 429 25.03 1.02 -1.74
CA ASP A 429 25.85 2.05 -1.11
C ASP A 429 25.59 3.45 -1.72
N HIS A 430 25.45 3.51 -3.03
CA HIS A 430 25.10 4.74 -3.74
C HIS A 430 23.71 5.25 -3.32
N ILE A 431 22.71 4.37 -3.25
CA ILE A 431 21.35 4.74 -2.81
C ILE A 431 21.37 5.29 -1.38
N VAL A 432 22.06 4.64 -0.44
CA VAL A 432 22.16 5.11 0.95
C VAL A 432 22.85 6.47 1.01
N THR A 433 23.91 6.67 0.22
CA THR A 433 24.63 7.95 0.15
C THR A 433 23.75 9.07 -0.41
N ALA A 434 23.04 8.80 -1.51
CA ALA A 434 22.09 9.73 -2.12
C ALA A 434 20.92 10.06 -1.18
N PHE A 435 20.38 9.06 -0.49
CA PHE A 435 19.32 9.22 0.49
C PHE A 435 19.76 10.13 1.65
N ARG A 436 20.92 9.86 2.26
CA ARG A 436 21.50 10.71 3.32
C ARG A 436 21.69 12.14 2.84
N ALA A 437 22.34 12.33 1.70
CA ALA A 437 22.61 13.65 1.14
C ALA A 437 21.30 14.41 0.84
N THR A 438 20.29 13.72 0.34
CA THR A 438 18.97 14.31 0.07
C THR A 438 18.29 14.76 1.36
N LEU A 439 18.20 13.92 2.39
CA LEU A 439 17.57 14.31 3.66
C LEU A 439 18.33 15.42 4.37
N THR A 440 19.66 15.40 4.33
CA THR A 440 20.50 16.48 4.89
C THR A 440 20.25 17.81 4.17
N GLU A 441 20.14 17.80 2.85
CA GLU A 441 19.85 19.00 2.06
C GLU A 441 18.43 19.51 2.33
N MET A 442 17.44 18.62 2.40
CA MET A 442 16.07 18.99 2.74
C MET A 442 15.95 19.60 4.14
N GLN A 443 16.72 19.09 5.09
CA GLN A 443 16.77 19.60 6.46
C GLN A 443 17.44 20.99 6.50
N ALA A 444 18.57 21.16 5.81
CA ALA A 444 19.25 22.45 5.67
C ALA A 444 18.39 23.51 4.97
N ALA A 445 17.54 23.09 4.02
CA ALA A 445 16.58 23.93 3.31
C ALA A 445 15.32 24.27 4.13
N GLY A 446 15.15 23.68 5.32
CA GLY A 446 13.93 23.84 6.12
C GLY A 446 12.70 23.10 5.58
N PHE A 447 12.87 22.14 4.66
CA PHE A 447 11.79 21.28 4.12
C PHE A 447 11.47 20.12 5.06
N LEU A 448 12.44 19.74 5.89
CA LEU A 448 12.27 18.81 7.00
C LEU A 448 12.65 19.53 8.31
N PRO A 449 12.03 19.18 9.44
CA PRO A 449 12.44 19.71 10.73
C PRO A 449 13.92 19.48 10.96
N ALA A 450 14.58 20.44 11.60
CA ALA A 450 15.93 20.24 12.10
C ALA A 450 15.94 19.05 13.08
N ALA A 451 17.05 18.31 13.15
CA ALA A 451 17.22 17.27 14.14
C ALA A 451 16.81 17.84 15.50
N ALA A 452 15.84 17.23 16.15
CA ALA A 452 15.58 17.55 17.55
C ALA A 452 16.89 17.31 18.26
N ALA A 453 17.53 18.39 18.72
CA ALA A 453 18.69 18.26 19.61
C ALA A 453 18.26 17.29 20.71
N SER A 454 19.10 16.30 21.02
CA SER A 454 18.91 15.41 22.18
C SER A 454 18.31 16.23 23.31
N PRO A 455 17.33 15.72 24.05
CA PRO A 455 16.48 16.52 24.89
C PRO A 455 17.30 17.51 25.71
N ARG A 456 17.38 18.73 25.22
CA ARG A 456 17.84 19.85 26.04
C ARG A 456 16.76 20.01 27.09
N SER A 457 17.18 19.97 28.33
CA SER A 457 16.42 20.46 29.47
C SER A 457 15.48 21.60 29.01
N ALA A 458 14.18 21.42 29.32
CA ALA A 458 13.11 22.30 28.96
C ALA A 458 13.53 23.77 28.95
N PRO A 459 13.16 24.53 27.88
CA PRO A 459 13.06 25.96 28.01
C PRO A 459 11.74 26.29 28.70
N ASP A 460 11.81 27.29 29.52
CA ASP A 460 10.80 27.90 30.35
C ASP A 460 9.37 27.96 29.74
N ASP A 461 8.38 27.52 30.52
CA ASP A 461 6.99 27.96 30.73
C ASP A 461 6.31 28.94 29.71
N VAL A 462 6.34 28.66 28.40
CA VAL A 462 5.47 29.40 27.46
C VAL A 462 4.64 28.37 26.68
N ALA A 463 3.35 28.31 26.97
CA ALA A 463 2.40 27.54 26.19
C ALA A 463 2.36 28.09 24.75
N THR A 464 2.61 27.21 23.77
CA THR A 464 2.55 27.59 22.35
C THR A 464 1.09 27.50 21.89
N SER A 465 0.56 28.60 21.35
CA SER A 465 -0.82 28.71 20.88
C SER A 465 -0.87 28.69 19.35
N PHE A 466 -1.86 27.96 18.78
CA PHE A 466 -2.11 27.82 17.34
C PHE A 466 -3.60 28.03 17.06
N ALA A 467 -3.95 28.50 15.86
CA ALA A 467 -5.34 28.53 15.42
C ALA A 467 -5.90 27.11 15.28
N LEU A 468 -7.19 26.92 15.52
CA LEU A 468 -7.89 25.66 15.25
C LEU A 468 -7.91 25.37 13.76
N THR A 469 -7.75 24.11 13.39
CA THR A 469 -8.01 23.64 12.02
C THR A 469 -9.51 23.60 11.75
N GLU A 470 -9.92 23.61 10.48
CA GLU A 470 -11.35 23.55 10.10
C GLU A 470 -12.10 22.37 10.73
N PRO A 471 -11.59 21.10 10.70
CA PRO A 471 -12.24 19.99 11.38
C PRO A 471 -12.32 20.16 12.90
N GLN A 472 -11.34 20.78 13.53
CA GLN A 472 -11.39 21.07 14.97
C GLN A 472 -12.47 22.09 15.30
N ARG A 473 -12.66 23.15 14.48
CA ARG A 473 -13.74 24.10 14.66
C ARG A 473 -15.12 23.45 14.55
N GLU A 474 -15.31 22.56 13.58
CA GLU A 474 -16.57 21.82 13.42
C GLU A 474 -16.89 20.99 14.67
N ILE A 475 -15.92 20.21 15.19
CA ILE A 475 -16.08 19.43 16.41
C ILE A 475 -16.36 20.35 17.60
N CYS A 476 -15.62 21.44 17.76
CA CYS A 476 -15.83 22.40 18.83
C CYS A 476 -17.22 23.04 18.78
N ALA A 477 -17.71 23.40 17.60
CA ALA A 477 -19.04 23.95 17.44
C ALA A 477 -20.15 22.96 17.86
N GLU A 478 -19.98 21.69 17.54
CA GLU A 478 -20.93 20.66 17.96
C GLU A 478 -20.86 20.37 19.47
N THR A 479 -19.68 20.35 20.07
CA THR A 479 -19.51 20.13 21.51
C THR A 479 -20.19 21.22 22.36
N LEU A 480 -20.37 22.42 21.81
CA LEU A 480 -21.12 23.51 22.46
C LEU A 480 -22.64 23.27 22.53
N MET A 481 -23.17 22.26 21.82
CA MET A 481 -24.61 21.92 21.87
C MET A 481 -25.03 21.16 23.13
N GLY A 482 -24.09 20.82 24.02
CA GLY A 482 -24.34 20.16 25.32
C GLY A 482 -23.53 18.88 25.51
N ASP A 483 -23.64 18.31 26.71
CA ASP A 483 -22.83 17.17 27.16
C ASP A 483 -23.00 15.92 26.26
N GLU A 484 -24.21 15.65 25.77
CA GLU A 484 -24.46 14.52 24.88
C GLU A 484 -23.75 14.69 23.53
N ALA A 485 -23.77 15.90 22.97
CA ALA A 485 -23.07 16.24 21.74
C ALA A 485 -21.54 16.20 21.94
N ASN A 486 -21.05 16.69 23.08
CA ASN A 486 -19.63 16.59 23.43
C ASN A 486 -19.17 15.13 23.50
N CYS A 487 -19.95 14.25 24.14
CA CYS A 487 -19.62 12.84 24.27
C CYS A 487 -19.69 12.07 22.92
N SER A 488 -20.36 12.59 21.90
CA SER A 488 -20.48 11.91 20.59
C SER A 488 -19.14 11.72 19.87
N TYR A 489 -18.13 12.51 20.24
CA TYR A 489 -16.76 12.40 19.71
C TYR A 489 -15.81 11.61 20.62
N ASN A 490 -16.26 11.14 21.79
CA ASN A 490 -15.42 10.33 22.67
C ASN A 490 -15.10 8.99 22.03
N GLN A 491 -13.82 8.69 21.90
CA GLN A 491 -13.35 7.38 21.45
C GLN A 491 -12.78 6.62 22.64
N CYS A 492 -13.29 5.41 22.87
CA CYS A 492 -12.82 4.54 23.94
C CYS A 492 -12.12 3.32 23.35
N PHE A 493 -10.87 3.09 23.77
CA PHE A 493 -10.08 1.92 23.38
C PHE A 493 -9.87 1.03 24.61
N VAL A 494 -10.12 -0.26 24.47
CA VAL A 494 -9.93 -1.26 25.52
C VAL A 494 -8.82 -2.21 25.08
N PHE A 495 -7.84 -2.43 25.95
CA PHE A 495 -6.72 -3.35 25.72
C PHE A 495 -6.69 -4.39 26.85
N GLU A 496 -6.60 -5.66 26.51
CA GLU A 496 -6.34 -6.74 27.47
C GLU A 496 -4.83 -6.97 27.57
N LEU A 497 -4.31 -6.91 28.80
CA LEU A 497 -2.90 -7.14 29.11
C LEU A 497 -2.77 -8.45 29.88
N HIS A 498 -2.07 -9.43 29.31
CA HIS A 498 -1.83 -10.74 29.92
C HIS A 498 -0.40 -10.85 30.46
N GLY A 499 -0.27 -11.31 31.69
CA GLY A 499 1.01 -11.55 32.36
C GLY A 499 1.28 -10.58 33.52
N PRO A 500 2.47 -10.66 34.14
CA PRO A 500 2.81 -9.78 35.27
C PRO A 500 2.98 -8.34 34.79
N LEU A 501 2.15 -7.44 35.30
CA LEU A 501 2.14 -6.03 34.95
C LEU A 501 2.63 -5.17 36.14
N SER A 502 3.65 -4.34 35.94
CA SER A 502 4.02 -3.28 36.85
C SER A 502 3.24 -2.01 36.53
N VAL A 503 2.31 -1.64 37.41
CA VAL A 503 1.50 -0.41 37.29
C VAL A 503 2.39 0.84 37.23
N GLU A 504 3.47 0.86 38.03
CA GLU A 504 4.42 1.96 38.09
C GLU A 504 5.18 2.12 36.76
N SER A 505 5.62 0.99 36.17
CA SER A 505 6.31 1.03 34.86
C SER A 505 5.37 1.47 33.73
N LEU A 506 4.10 1.01 33.75
CA LEU A 506 3.11 1.43 32.78
C LEU A 506 2.81 2.94 32.92
N HIS A 507 2.64 3.43 34.14
CA HIS A 507 2.41 4.85 34.41
C HIS A 507 3.61 5.71 33.96
N ALA A 508 4.83 5.27 34.23
CA ALA A 508 6.04 5.98 33.77
C ALA A 508 6.12 6.02 32.23
N ALA A 509 5.84 4.90 31.56
CA ALA A 509 5.79 4.83 30.10
C ALA A 509 4.71 5.75 29.50
N LEU A 510 3.51 5.76 30.06
CA LEU A 510 2.43 6.68 29.64
C LEU A 510 2.84 8.15 29.83
N THR A 511 3.47 8.46 30.96
CA THR A 511 3.96 9.82 31.23
C THR A 511 4.98 10.25 30.18
N GLU A 512 5.91 9.38 29.79
CA GLU A 512 6.90 9.67 28.76
C GLU A 512 6.25 9.85 27.38
N VAL A 513 5.28 9.00 27.02
CA VAL A 513 4.52 9.14 25.78
C VAL A 513 3.78 10.47 25.73
N VAL A 514 3.14 10.89 26.81
CA VAL A 514 2.42 12.17 26.90
C VAL A 514 3.37 13.36 26.78
N GLN A 515 4.54 13.29 27.39
CA GLN A 515 5.55 14.33 27.25
C GLN A 515 6.11 14.42 25.83
N ARG A 516 6.25 13.28 25.16
CA ARG A 516 6.78 13.20 23.81
C ARG A 516 5.80 13.71 22.74
N HIS A 517 4.48 13.56 22.95
CA HIS A 517 3.46 13.87 21.96
C HIS A 517 2.64 15.09 22.36
N GLU A 518 2.83 16.19 21.65
CA GLU A 518 2.15 17.47 21.89
C GLU A 518 0.62 17.36 21.82
N ALA A 519 0.08 16.56 20.91
CA ALA A 519 -1.35 16.33 20.76
C ALA A 519 -2.01 15.78 22.05
N LEU A 520 -1.28 15.09 22.92
CA LEU A 520 -1.76 14.59 24.20
C LEU A 520 -1.73 15.64 25.32
N ARG A 521 -1.24 16.85 25.01
CA ARG A 521 -1.13 17.97 25.95
C ARG A 521 -1.88 19.21 25.46
N LEU A 522 -2.83 19.01 24.52
CA LEU A 522 -3.64 20.08 23.97
C LEU A 522 -4.77 20.49 24.93
N SER A 523 -5.01 21.78 25.04
CA SER A 523 -6.25 22.40 25.47
C SER A 523 -6.78 23.31 24.38
N ILE A 524 -8.09 23.53 24.34
CA ILE A 524 -8.77 24.33 23.33
C ILE A 524 -9.38 25.54 23.99
N ASP A 525 -9.05 26.74 23.50
CA ASP A 525 -9.71 27.98 23.89
C ASP A 525 -10.81 28.29 22.87
N LEU A 526 -12.04 28.01 23.28
CA LEU A 526 -13.22 28.19 22.41
C LEU A 526 -13.53 29.66 22.16
N ALA A 527 -13.10 30.58 23.04
CA ALA A 527 -13.36 32.00 22.88
C ALA A 527 -12.43 32.63 21.84
N ASP A 528 -11.18 32.14 21.77
CA ASP A 528 -10.15 32.64 20.84
C ASP A 528 -9.99 31.76 19.60
N GLU A 529 -10.82 30.69 19.44
CA GLU A 529 -10.71 29.67 18.40
C GLU A 529 -9.26 29.16 18.25
N SER A 530 -8.59 28.92 19.36
CA SER A 530 -7.19 28.53 19.41
C SER A 530 -6.98 27.26 20.21
N GLN A 531 -5.92 26.52 19.88
CA GLN A 531 -5.43 25.39 20.65
C GLN A 531 -4.09 25.73 21.30
N ARG A 532 -3.86 25.23 22.51
CA ARG A 532 -2.62 25.47 23.26
C ARG A 532 -1.96 24.15 23.60
N VAL A 533 -0.68 24.05 23.34
CA VAL A 533 0.15 22.92 23.79
C VAL A 533 0.71 23.28 25.17
N LEU A 534 0.29 22.54 26.20
CA LEU A 534 0.84 22.74 27.54
C LEU A 534 2.22 22.09 27.67
N PRO A 535 3.15 22.70 28.41
CA PRO A 535 4.50 22.17 28.60
C PRO A 535 4.49 20.81 29.31
N ALA A 536 3.57 20.59 30.22
CA ALA A 536 3.33 19.32 30.91
C ALA A 536 1.86 19.20 31.34
N VAL A 537 1.37 17.96 31.41
CA VAL A 537 0.06 17.61 31.96
C VAL A 537 0.22 16.43 32.91
N ALA A 538 -0.63 16.38 33.94
CA ALA A 538 -0.63 15.26 34.88
C ALA A 538 -1.24 14.01 34.22
N VAL A 539 -0.54 12.90 34.28
CA VAL A 539 -1.03 11.60 33.81
C VAL A 539 -1.67 10.86 34.97
N ALA A 540 -2.97 10.66 34.92
CA ALA A 540 -3.68 9.83 35.89
C ALA A 540 -3.91 8.42 35.32
N LEU A 541 -3.57 7.39 36.09
CA LEU A 541 -3.85 5.98 35.77
C LEU A 541 -4.44 5.28 36.99
N PRO A 542 -5.73 5.58 37.36
CA PRO A 542 -6.35 4.93 38.47
C PRO A 542 -6.52 3.44 38.25
N LEU A 543 -6.25 2.64 39.27
CA LEU A 543 -6.43 1.20 39.27
C LEU A 543 -7.73 0.85 39.98
N THR A 544 -8.63 0.15 39.26
CA THR A 544 -9.81 -0.47 39.83
C THR A 544 -9.59 -1.97 39.93
N ASP A 545 -9.60 -2.51 41.12
CA ASP A 545 -9.38 -3.95 41.34
C ASP A 545 -10.74 -4.68 41.45
N LEU A 546 -11.05 -5.50 40.46
CA LEU A 546 -12.24 -6.32 40.35
C LEU A 546 -11.92 -7.83 40.51
N SER A 547 -10.70 -8.17 40.88
CA SER A 547 -10.22 -9.57 40.95
C SER A 547 -10.96 -10.44 42.00
N ALA A 548 -11.60 -9.80 42.99
CA ALA A 548 -12.38 -10.49 44.03
C ALA A 548 -13.85 -10.76 43.62
N MET A 549 -14.31 -10.20 42.49
CA MET A 549 -15.69 -10.40 42.00
C MET A 549 -15.82 -11.71 41.21
N ASP A 550 -17.01 -12.29 41.22
CA ASP A 550 -17.31 -13.38 40.31
C ASP A 550 -17.42 -12.89 38.85
N GLU A 551 -17.35 -13.81 37.88
CA GLU A 551 -17.30 -13.49 36.44
C GLU A 551 -18.50 -12.65 35.95
N PRO A 552 -19.80 -12.96 36.32
CA PRO A 552 -20.94 -12.15 35.88
C PRO A 552 -20.95 -10.73 36.49
N GLU A 553 -20.60 -10.62 37.78
CA GLU A 553 -20.52 -9.33 38.47
C GLU A 553 -19.39 -8.46 37.89
N ARG A 554 -18.24 -9.06 37.65
CA ARG A 554 -17.08 -8.40 37.03
C ARG A 554 -17.40 -7.85 35.66
N ARG A 555 -18.01 -8.65 34.77
CA ARG A 555 -18.45 -8.19 33.43
C ARG A 555 -19.40 -7.02 33.51
N SER A 556 -20.37 -7.08 34.44
CA SER A 556 -21.32 -5.99 34.64
C SER A 556 -20.64 -4.72 35.16
N ALA A 557 -19.68 -4.84 36.06
CA ALA A 557 -18.90 -3.71 36.56
C ALA A 557 -18.03 -3.07 35.48
N ILE A 558 -17.37 -3.88 34.65
CA ILE A 558 -16.58 -3.39 33.50
C ILE A 558 -17.48 -2.64 32.50
N ALA A 559 -18.64 -3.21 32.14
CA ALA A 559 -19.58 -2.57 31.23
C ALA A 559 -20.05 -1.20 31.74
N LEU A 560 -20.31 -1.09 33.06
CA LEU A 560 -20.68 0.19 33.68
C LEU A 560 -19.55 1.20 33.70
N LEU A 561 -18.31 0.76 33.91
CA LEU A 561 -17.14 1.63 33.85
C LEU A 561 -16.93 2.18 32.41
N LEU A 562 -17.03 1.32 31.40
CA LEU A 562 -16.91 1.71 29.99
C LEU A 562 -18.02 2.68 29.55
N ASP A 563 -19.29 2.39 29.91
CA ASP A 563 -20.42 3.29 29.63
C ASP A 563 -20.22 4.67 30.27
N ARG A 564 -19.73 4.71 31.49
CA ARG A 564 -19.42 5.96 32.19
C ARG A 564 -18.31 6.72 31.47
N GLU A 565 -17.21 6.08 31.09
CA GLU A 565 -16.08 6.74 30.40
C GLU A 565 -16.49 7.33 29.05
N VAL A 566 -17.30 6.60 28.28
CA VAL A 566 -17.82 7.10 26.99
C VAL A 566 -18.76 8.29 27.18
N ARG A 567 -19.59 8.28 28.25
CA ARG A 567 -20.60 9.33 28.54
C ARG A 567 -20.11 10.48 29.40
N THR A 568 -18.84 10.52 29.73
CA THR A 568 -18.27 11.65 30.49
C THR A 568 -17.70 12.67 29.52
N PRO A 569 -18.23 13.90 29.45
CA PRO A 569 -17.74 14.92 28.55
C PRO A 569 -16.33 15.36 28.93
N PHE A 570 -15.59 15.89 27.95
CA PHE A 570 -14.34 16.60 28.19
C PHE A 570 -14.60 18.10 28.32
N ASP A 571 -13.97 18.74 29.29
CA ASP A 571 -13.79 20.17 29.24
C ASP A 571 -12.64 20.47 28.28
N LEU A 572 -12.96 21.02 27.11
CA LEU A 572 -11.97 21.27 26.06
C LEU A 572 -10.90 22.29 26.47
N GLY A 573 -11.21 23.13 27.46
CA GLY A 573 -10.26 24.11 28.03
C GLY A 573 -9.28 23.50 29.02
N ASP A 574 -9.55 22.29 29.53
CA ASP A 574 -8.75 21.64 30.57
C ASP A 574 -8.03 20.39 30.01
N ALA A 575 -6.73 20.48 29.83
CA ALA A 575 -5.92 19.37 29.33
C ALA A 575 -5.57 18.39 30.47
N PRO A 576 -5.43 17.09 30.16
CA PRO A 576 -5.42 16.46 28.82
C PRO A 576 -6.82 16.09 28.31
N LEU A 577 -7.02 16.14 26.99
CA LEU A 577 -8.25 15.69 26.33
C LEU A 577 -8.28 14.17 26.11
N TRP A 578 -7.77 13.43 27.08
CA TRP A 578 -7.80 11.96 27.14
C TRP A 578 -7.77 11.49 28.61
N ARG A 579 -8.27 10.30 28.84
CA ARG A 579 -8.28 9.64 30.16
C ARG A 579 -7.82 8.19 29.99
N ALA A 580 -7.19 7.65 31.03
CA ALA A 580 -6.81 6.24 31.09
C ALA A 580 -7.19 5.66 32.44
N GLN A 581 -7.66 4.42 32.46
CA GLN A 581 -7.95 3.65 33.66
C GLN A 581 -7.44 2.22 33.53
N LEU A 582 -6.90 1.67 34.59
CA LEU A 582 -6.46 0.28 34.64
C LEU A 582 -7.49 -0.53 35.47
N ILE A 583 -7.92 -1.66 34.91
CA ILE A 583 -8.83 -2.58 35.59
C ILE A 583 -8.08 -3.89 35.80
N ARG A 584 -8.05 -4.38 37.06
CA ARG A 584 -7.48 -5.69 37.37
C ARG A 584 -8.62 -6.71 37.45
N GLU A 585 -8.56 -7.73 36.60
CA GLU A 585 -9.56 -8.78 36.49
C GLU A 585 -9.17 -10.08 37.22
N ALA A 586 -7.87 -10.29 37.41
CA ALA A 586 -7.31 -11.46 38.10
C ALA A 586 -6.21 -11.05 39.09
N PRO A 587 -5.94 -11.87 40.11
CA PRO A 587 -4.93 -11.61 41.14
C PRO A 587 -3.51 -11.37 40.60
#